data_85edf62509176aca16f9d60dc76721b3
#
_entry.id   85edf62509176aca16f9d60dc76721b3
#
_cell.length_a   1.000
_cell.length_b   1.000
_cell.length_c   1.000
_cell.angle_alpha   90.00
_cell.angle_beta   90.00
_cell.angle_gamma   90.00
#
_symmetry.space_group_name_H-M   'P 1'
#
loop_
_entity.id
_entity.type
_entity.pdbx_description
1 polymer ?
#
loop_
_entity_poly.entity_id
_entity_poly.type
_entity_poly.pdbx_seq_one_letter_code
_entity_poly.pdbx_strand_id
1 'polypeptide(L)'
;EVASAVLQHRFPAVTYHDDVCTLDALPSDTQLVAGGFPCQDLSQAGKTAGIEGSRSGLVGEVFRLVAERRVPWLFLENVPFMLQLSKGRALDVIMSTLEHHGYKWAYRVVDSRAFGLPQRRRRVLIVASLDDDPRSVLFADEAGTPEKLDPKGRACGFYWTEGVRGLGWAVDAVPTLKGGSTVGVPSPPAIWMPDGRFVTPDIRDAERMQGFVADWTKPAEKIGRSSFRWKLVGNAVSVPVARWVGERLASPGSFELTDVLPVREGRAWPTNAWNVGEGRYTCDLSEWPKQFKRKPLLEFLKYEPKLLSERATAGFLKRTRKGSLKFPEGFIAAAERHLSRMSNST
;
A
#
# COMPACT_ATOMS: atom_id res chain seq x y z
N GLU A 1 -13.66 0.15 -15.89
CA GLU A 1 -14.69 -0.90 -16.13
C GLU A 1 -14.68 -1.99 -15.05
N VAL A 2 -13.58 -2.78 -14.88
CA VAL A 2 -13.55 -3.93 -13.95
C VAL A 2 -13.67 -3.50 -12.50
N ALA A 3 -13.03 -2.41 -12.09
CA ALA A 3 -13.16 -1.84 -10.75
C ALA A 3 -14.57 -1.26 -10.53
N SER A 4 -15.10 -0.59 -11.52
CA SER A 4 -16.44 -0.02 -11.52
C SER A 4 -17.51 -1.07 -11.24
N ALA A 5 -17.42 -2.24 -11.89
CA ALA A 5 -18.35 -3.34 -11.68
C ALA A 5 -18.37 -3.82 -10.21
N VAL A 6 -17.21 -3.87 -9.55
CA VAL A 6 -17.15 -4.22 -8.14
C VAL A 6 -17.78 -3.12 -7.29
N LEU A 7 -17.42 -1.85 -7.52
CA LEU A 7 -17.94 -0.72 -6.76
C LEU A 7 -19.46 -0.59 -6.88
N GLN A 8 -20.01 -0.63 -8.09
CA GLN A 8 -21.45 -0.56 -8.32
C GLN A 8 -22.20 -1.73 -7.67
N HIS A 9 -21.62 -2.94 -7.71
CA HIS A 9 -22.22 -4.10 -7.05
C HIS A 9 -22.20 -4.00 -5.52
N ARG A 10 -21.08 -3.47 -4.94
CA ARG A 10 -20.90 -3.38 -3.49
C ARG A 10 -21.56 -2.15 -2.87
N PHE A 11 -21.69 -1.08 -3.64
CA PHE A 11 -22.22 0.20 -3.21
C PHE A 11 -23.26 0.74 -4.19
N PRO A 12 -24.41 0.05 -4.35
CA PRO A 12 -25.40 0.38 -5.39
C PRO A 12 -26.08 1.75 -5.18
N ALA A 13 -26.03 2.29 -3.96
CA ALA A 13 -26.63 3.59 -3.64
C ALA A 13 -25.64 4.77 -3.81
N VAL A 14 -24.36 4.49 -4.13
CA VAL A 14 -23.34 5.54 -4.30
C VAL A 14 -23.34 6.01 -5.75
N THR A 15 -23.36 7.33 -5.96
CA THR A 15 -23.16 7.93 -7.28
C THR A 15 -21.75 7.62 -7.76
N TYR A 16 -21.67 7.13 -8.98
CA TYR A 16 -20.41 6.71 -9.59
C TYR A 16 -20.10 7.56 -10.82
N HIS A 17 -18.85 8.03 -10.90
CA HIS A 17 -18.29 8.71 -12.05
C HIS A 17 -17.07 7.95 -12.56
N ASP A 18 -16.99 7.71 -13.87
CA ASP A 18 -16.00 6.79 -14.45
C ASP A 18 -14.56 7.31 -14.46
N ASP A 19 -14.39 8.62 -14.67
CA ASP A 19 -13.09 9.24 -14.85
C ASP A 19 -13.02 10.59 -14.14
N VAL A 20 -12.13 10.71 -13.18
CA VAL A 20 -11.91 11.93 -12.40
C VAL A 20 -11.51 13.11 -13.30
N CYS A 21 -10.89 12.86 -14.45
CA CYS A 21 -10.49 13.91 -15.42
C CYS A 21 -11.69 14.59 -16.09
N THR A 22 -12.84 13.92 -16.13
CA THR A 22 -14.09 14.44 -16.70
C THR A 22 -15.10 14.87 -15.64
N LEU A 23 -14.71 14.83 -14.36
CA LEU A 23 -15.54 15.32 -13.27
C LEU A 23 -15.41 16.84 -13.16
N ASP A 24 -16.48 17.57 -13.50
CA ASP A 24 -16.46 19.02 -13.53
C ASP A 24 -16.34 19.62 -12.12
N ALA A 25 -17.11 19.14 -11.16
CA ALA A 25 -17.12 19.66 -9.80
C ALA A 25 -17.49 18.59 -8.75
N LEU A 26 -17.09 18.84 -7.51
CA LEU A 26 -17.51 18.03 -6.36
C LEU A 26 -18.91 18.46 -5.88
N PRO A 27 -19.71 17.53 -5.30
CA PRO A 27 -20.97 17.89 -4.63
C PRO A 27 -20.79 18.99 -3.59
N SER A 28 -21.84 19.82 -3.42
CA SER A 28 -21.76 21.02 -2.57
C SER A 28 -21.55 20.74 -1.07
N ASP A 29 -21.87 19.57 -0.60
CA ASP A 29 -21.76 19.09 0.78
C ASP A 29 -20.54 18.18 1.04
N THR A 30 -19.59 18.10 0.07
CA THR A 30 -18.40 17.29 0.22
C THR A 30 -17.55 17.75 1.40
N GLN A 31 -17.38 16.87 2.40
CA GLN A 31 -16.57 17.12 3.60
C GLN A 31 -15.17 16.51 3.52
N LEU A 32 -15.01 15.43 2.75
CA LEU A 32 -13.76 14.71 2.60
C LEU A 32 -13.56 14.29 1.16
N VAL A 33 -12.37 14.54 0.61
CA VAL A 33 -11.89 13.90 -0.60
C VAL A 33 -10.84 12.86 -0.21
N ALA A 34 -11.08 11.60 -0.57
CA ALA A 34 -10.14 10.50 -0.34
C ALA A 34 -9.67 9.93 -1.67
N GLY A 35 -8.35 9.72 -1.83
CA GLY A 35 -7.80 9.21 -3.07
C GLY A 35 -6.48 8.49 -2.94
N GLY A 36 -6.30 7.43 -3.77
CA GLY A 36 -5.01 6.82 -4.05
C GLY A 36 -4.65 7.12 -5.52
N PHE A 37 -3.45 7.58 -5.77
CA PHE A 37 -3.00 7.95 -7.11
C PHE A 37 -1.72 7.20 -7.51
N PRO A 38 -1.45 6.98 -8.83
CA PRO A 38 -0.26 6.27 -9.28
C PRO A 38 1.04 7.04 -8.95
N CYS A 39 2.02 6.35 -8.38
CA CYS A 39 3.34 6.94 -8.10
C CYS A 39 4.09 7.38 -9.37
N GLN A 40 3.73 6.83 -10.54
CA GLN A 40 4.35 7.17 -11.83
C GLN A 40 4.04 8.62 -12.25
N ASP A 41 2.91 9.16 -11.88
CA ASP A 41 2.50 10.53 -12.18
C ASP A 41 3.41 11.55 -11.49
N LEU A 42 3.96 11.20 -10.33
CA LEU A 42 4.91 12.04 -9.59
C LEU A 42 6.27 12.17 -10.29
N SER A 43 6.68 11.19 -11.11
CA SER A 43 7.95 11.26 -11.85
C SER A 43 7.90 12.28 -12.99
N GLN A 44 6.73 12.57 -13.51
CA GLN A 44 6.51 13.60 -14.55
C GLN A 44 6.40 14.99 -13.91
N ALA A 45 5.72 15.12 -12.77
CA ALA A 45 5.63 16.37 -12.02
C ALA A 45 7.00 16.91 -11.58
N GLY A 46 7.95 16.04 -11.26
CA GLY A 46 9.31 16.42 -10.89
C GLY A 46 10.20 16.90 -12.05
N LYS A 47 9.76 16.74 -13.31
CA LYS A 47 10.50 17.20 -14.51
C LYS A 47 10.02 18.55 -15.03
N THR A 48 8.81 18.95 -14.76
CA THR A 48 8.21 20.24 -15.12
C THR A 48 8.22 21.16 -13.90
N ALA A 49 9.06 22.16 -13.93
CA ALA A 49 9.17 23.18 -12.88
C ALA A 49 7.87 23.99 -12.79
N GLY A 50 7.21 23.95 -11.61
CA GLY A 50 6.11 24.84 -11.27
C GLY A 50 4.75 24.16 -11.05
N ILE A 51 3.87 24.87 -10.37
CA ILE A 51 2.49 24.48 -10.02
C ILE A 51 1.65 24.15 -11.28
N GLU A 52 1.94 24.78 -12.42
CA GLU A 52 1.26 24.51 -13.69
C GLU A 52 1.64 23.15 -14.30
N GLY A 53 2.83 22.60 -14.02
CA GLY A 53 3.26 21.28 -14.47
C GLY A 53 2.62 20.12 -13.69
N SER A 54 2.02 20.37 -12.54
CA SER A 54 1.34 19.33 -11.72
C SER A 54 -0.03 18.91 -12.29
N ARG A 55 -0.57 19.62 -13.26
CA ARG A 55 -1.83 19.29 -13.95
C ARG A 55 -1.73 18.05 -14.84
N SER A 56 -0.56 17.47 -15.03
CA SER A 56 -0.36 16.34 -15.96
C SER A 56 -0.57 14.95 -15.35
N GLY A 57 -0.99 14.83 -14.09
CA GLY A 57 -1.22 13.55 -13.43
C GLY A 57 -2.54 13.52 -12.65
N LEU A 58 -3.02 12.31 -12.29
CA LEU A 58 -4.27 12.13 -11.55
C LEU A 58 -4.30 12.88 -10.20
N VAL A 59 -3.15 13.12 -9.58
CA VAL A 59 -3.08 13.97 -8.37
C VAL A 59 -3.39 15.43 -8.70
N GLY A 60 -3.06 15.90 -9.91
CA GLY A 60 -3.43 17.22 -10.39
C GLY A 60 -4.95 17.42 -10.47
N GLU A 61 -5.69 16.38 -10.86
CA GLU A 61 -7.15 16.42 -10.88
C GLU A 61 -7.76 16.56 -9.48
N VAL A 62 -7.15 15.91 -8.48
CA VAL A 62 -7.57 16.12 -7.08
C VAL A 62 -7.38 17.58 -6.69
N PHE A 63 -6.22 18.19 -7.02
CA PHE A 63 -5.96 19.60 -6.71
C PHE A 63 -6.87 20.55 -7.49
N ARG A 64 -7.18 20.26 -8.75
CA ARG A 64 -8.17 21.04 -9.53
C ARG A 64 -9.52 21.06 -8.82
N LEU A 65 -10.04 19.91 -8.47
CA LEU A 65 -11.35 19.78 -7.82
C LEU A 65 -11.40 20.47 -6.45
N VAL A 66 -10.34 20.37 -5.64
CA VAL A 66 -10.32 21.00 -4.31
C VAL A 66 -9.98 22.50 -4.36
N ALA A 67 -9.34 22.98 -5.45
CA ALA A 67 -9.11 24.42 -5.65
C ALA A 67 -10.42 25.15 -5.96
N GLU A 68 -11.29 24.55 -6.76
CA GLU A 68 -12.60 25.08 -7.09
C GLU A 68 -13.54 25.08 -5.87
N ARG A 69 -13.41 24.00 -5.07
CA ARG A 69 -14.19 23.82 -3.85
C ARG A 69 -13.27 23.56 -2.67
N ARG A 70 -13.29 24.46 -1.69
CA ARG A 70 -12.53 24.33 -0.45
C ARG A 70 -13.10 23.20 0.42
N VAL A 71 -12.67 21.96 0.15
CA VAL A 71 -13.09 20.78 0.91
C VAL A 71 -12.38 20.78 2.28
N PRO A 72 -13.08 20.60 3.40
CA PRO A 72 -12.47 20.67 4.73
C PRO A 72 -11.32 19.67 4.93
N TRP A 73 -11.46 18.44 4.42
CA TRP A 73 -10.52 17.36 4.62
C TRP A 73 -10.07 16.68 3.34
N LEU A 74 -8.78 16.35 3.27
CA LEU A 74 -8.20 15.48 2.24
C LEU A 74 -7.53 14.28 2.90
N PHE A 75 -7.72 13.10 2.31
CA PHE A 75 -7.00 11.88 2.65
C PHE A 75 -6.39 11.27 1.40
N LEU A 76 -5.07 11.24 1.30
CA LEU A 76 -4.34 10.69 0.16
C LEU A 76 -3.48 9.49 0.59
N GLU A 77 -3.44 8.46 -0.26
CA GLU A 77 -2.63 7.25 -0.02
C GLU A 77 -1.66 7.01 -1.16
N ASN A 78 -0.43 6.62 -0.81
CA ASN A 78 0.55 6.22 -1.81
C ASN A 78 1.59 5.23 -1.22
N VAL A 79 2.48 4.73 -2.10
CA VAL A 79 3.57 3.83 -1.70
C VAL A 79 4.74 4.61 -1.10
N PRO A 80 5.52 4.05 -0.13
CA PRO A 80 6.66 4.75 0.49
C PRO A 80 7.76 5.18 -0.47
N PHE A 81 7.81 4.60 -1.67
CA PHE A 81 8.78 5.00 -2.69
C PHE A 81 8.65 6.49 -3.07
N MET A 82 7.45 7.08 -2.94
CA MET A 82 7.24 8.51 -3.19
C MET A 82 8.15 9.42 -2.34
N LEU A 83 8.52 9.00 -1.12
CA LEU A 83 9.38 9.76 -0.22
C LEU A 83 10.81 9.96 -0.78
N GLN A 84 11.23 9.07 -1.67
CA GLN A 84 12.58 9.05 -2.25
C GLN A 84 12.60 9.48 -3.71
N LEU A 85 11.44 9.50 -4.36
CA LEU A 85 11.32 9.75 -5.79
C LEU A 85 11.88 11.14 -6.14
N SER A 86 12.83 11.18 -7.09
CA SER A 86 13.55 12.39 -7.47
C SER A 86 14.19 13.14 -6.28
N LYS A 87 14.74 12.39 -5.31
CA LYS A 87 15.32 12.93 -4.05
C LYS A 87 14.30 13.71 -3.22
N GLY A 88 13.04 13.26 -3.20
CA GLY A 88 11.95 13.87 -2.42
C GLY A 88 11.16 14.96 -3.16
N ARG A 89 11.60 15.42 -4.33
CA ARG A 89 10.92 16.48 -5.08
C ARG A 89 9.46 16.18 -5.40
N ALA A 90 9.14 14.92 -5.66
CA ALA A 90 7.78 14.53 -6.01
C ALA A 90 6.79 14.78 -4.85
N LEU A 91 7.19 14.44 -3.63
CA LEU A 91 6.40 14.73 -2.45
C LEU A 91 6.39 16.23 -2.13
N ASP A 92 7.51 16.91 -2.34
CA ASP A 92 7.64 18.36 -2.12
C ASP A 92 6.61 19.15 -2.94
N VAL A 93 6.40 18.81 -4.21
CA VAL A 93 5.34 19.40 -5.03
C VAL A 93 3.96 19.25 -4.41
N ILE A 94 3.62 18.04 -3.93
CA ILE A 94 2.33 17.80 -3.30
C ILE A 94 2.17 18.63 -2.03
N MET A 95 3.18 18.65 -1.16
CA MET A 95 3.12 19.39 0.11
C MET A 95 3.05 20.89 -0.11
N SER A 96 3.84 21.41 -1.05
CA SER A 96 3.80 22.83 -1.43
C SER A 96 2.45 23.22 -2.04
N THR A 97 1.82 22.32 -2.82
CA THR A 97 0.49 22.55 -3.37
C THR A 97 -0.57 22.60 -2.28
N LEU A 98 -0.52 21.68 -1.30
CA LEU A 98 -1.42 21.73 -0.14
C LEU A 98 -1.26 23.05 0.64
N GLU A 99 -0.02 23.45 0.91
CA GLU A 99 0.30 24.70 1.59
C GLU A 99 -0.21 25.93 0.82
N HIS A 100 -0.04 25.94 -0.51
CA HIS A 100 -0.54 27.02 -1.37
C HIS A 100 -2.07 27.15 -1.30
N HIS A 101 -2.80 26.03 -1.17
CA HIS A 101 -4.25 26.04 -1.00
C HIS A 101 -4.69 26.26 0.45
N GLY A 102 -3.77 26.53 1.37
CA GLY A 102 -4.05 26.84 2.78
C GLY A 102 -4.31 25.62 3.65
N TYR A 103 -4.00 24.42 3.19
CA TYR A 103 -4.13 23.21 3.99
C TYR A 103 -2.96 23.06 4.97
N LYS A 104 -3.28 22.80 6.23
CA LYS A 104 -2.40 22.11 7.17
C LYS A 104 -2.33 20.64 6.77
N TRP A 105 -1.18 20.00 6.93
CA TRP A 105 -1.05 18.59 6.58
C TRP A 105 -0.17 17.82 7.56
N ALA A 106 -0.44 16.53 7.69
CA ALA A 106 0.43 15.54 8.29
C ALA A 106 0.45 14.28 7.42
N TYR A 107 1.59 13.58 7.39
CA TYR A 107 1.63 12.24 6.84
C TYR A 107 2.42 11.29 7.74
N ARG A 108 2.11 10.00 7.60
CA ARG A 108 2.80 8.91 8.29
C ARG A 108 2.89 7.69 7.39
N VAL A 109 4.04 7.01 7.40
CA VAL A 109 4.16 5.66 6.84
C VAL A 109 3.54 4.68 7.83
N VAL A 110 2.65 3.81 7.34
CA VAL A 110 1.95 2.83 8.17
C VAL A 110 2.06 1.45 7.54
N ASP A 111 2.32 0.42 8.37
CA ASP A 111 2.34 -0.98 7.94
C ASP A 111 1.01 -1.66 8.27
N SER A 112 0.38 -2.29 7.29
CA SER A 112 -0.90 -3.00 7.48
C SER A 112 -0.85 -4.12 8.52
N ARG A 113 0.35 -4.64 8.84
CA ARG A 113 0.53 -5.63 9.91
C ARG A 113 0.16 -5.08 11.29
N ALA A 114 0.28 -3.79 11.50
CA ALA A 114 -0.15 -3.09 12.73
C ALA A 114 -1.64 -3.32 13.02
N PHE A 115 -2.43 -3.58 11.99
CA PHE A 115 -3.87 -3.80 12.03
C PHE A 115 -4.29 -5.27 11.97
N GLY A 116 -3.37 -6.19 12.29
CA GLY A 116 -3.66 -7.63 12.36
C GLY A 116 -3.67 -8.36 11.01
N LEU A 117 -3.31 -7.70 9.91
CA LEU A 117 -3.24 -8.34 8.60
C LEU A 117 -1.89 -9.04 8.39
N PRO A 118 -1.84 -10.27 7.87
CA PRO A 118 -0.60 -10.98 7.59
C PRO A 118 -0.01 -10.53 6.23
N GLN A 119 0.06 -9.22 6.00
CA GLN A 119 0.62 -8.61 4.81
C GLN A 119 1.54 -7.45 5.18
N ARG A 120 2.81 -7.52 4.81
CA ARG A 120 3.74 -6.40 4.91
C ARG A 120 3.44 -5.38 3.81
N ARG A 121 2.52 -4.48 4.11
CA ARG A 121 2.09 -3.42 3.20
C ARG A 121 2.26 -2.05 3.85
N ARG A 122 3.35 -1.41 3.50
CA ARG A 122 3.67 -0.05 3.95
C ARG A 122 3.04 0.97 3.00
N ARG A 123 2.40 1.98 3.56
CA ARG A 123 1.76 3.07 2.81
C ARG A 123 2.03 4.41 3.48
N VAL A 124 2.23 5.43 2.66
CA VAL A 124 2.19 6.82 3.10
C VAL A 124 0.73 7.23 3.14
N LEU A 125 0.26 7.62 4.30
CA LEU A 125 -1.07 8.18 4.52
C LEU A 125 -0.90 9.67 4.74
N ILE A 126 -1.51 10.50 3.91
CA ILE A 126 -1.46 11.95 3.99
C ILE A 126 -2.86 12.42 4.37
N VAL A 127 -2.98 13.17 5.45
CA VAL A 127 -4.20 13.85 5.86
C VAL A 127 -3.94 15.34 5.82
N ALA A 128 -4.86 16.09 5.23
CA ALA A 128 -4.79 17.54 5.22
C ALA A 128 -6.13 18.15 5.60
N SER A 129 -6.11 19.28 6.30
CA SER A 129 -7.29 20.02 6.73
C SER A 129 -7.09 21.51 6.55
N LEU A 130 -8.17 22.23 6.25
CA LEU A 130 -8.17 23.70 6.21
C LEU A 130 -8.17 24.28 7.62
N ASP A 131 -8.94 23.71 8.52
CA ASP A 131 -9.24 24.32 9.82
C ASP A 131 -8.61 23.54 10.98
N ASP A 132 -8.67 22.20 10.94
CA ASP A 132 -8.26 21.32 12.03
C ASP A 132 -6.78 20.94 11.97
N ASP A 133 -6.29 20.27 13.02
CA ASP A 133 -4.94 19.75 13.10
C ASP A 133 -4.87 18.28 12.61
N PRO A 134 -4.30 18.01 11.42
CA PRO A 134 -4.25 16.65 10.87
C PRO A 134 -3.37 15.68 11.67
N ARG A 135 -2.51 16.17 12.60
CA ARG A 135 -1.72 15.32 13.49
C ARG A 135 -2.61 14.53 14.45
N SER A 136 -3.75 15.12 14.89
CA SER A 136 -4.73 14.46 15.75
C SER A 136 -5.38 13.20 15.10
N VAL A 137 -5.25 13.06 13.78
CA VAL A 137 -5.70 11.88 13.02
C VAL A 137 -4.60 10.83 12.92
N LEU A 138 -3.38 11.23 12.54
CA LEU A 138 -2.33 10.27 12.19
C LEU A 138 -1.33 10.00 13.33
N PHE A 139 -1.20 10.91 14.30
CA PHE A 139 -0.17 10.83 15.34
C PHE A 139 -0.74 10.48 16.73
N ALA A 140 -2.06 10.45 16.85
CA ALA A 140 -2.74 10.15 18.11
C ALA A 140 -2.53 8.72 18.64
N ASP A 141 -2.09 7.82 17.79
CA ASP A 141 -1.84 6.42 18.17
C ASP A 141 -0.38 6.08 17.90
N GLU A 142 0.31 5.47 18.87
CA GLU A 142 1.68 4.99 18.76
C GLU A 142 1.86 3.71 19.59
N ALA A 143 2.11 2.59 18.91
CA ALA A 143 2.29 1.29 19.57
C ALA A 143 3.76 0.82 19.57
N GLY A 144 4.64 1.56 18.89
CA GLY A 144 6.05 1.21 18.74
C GLY A 144 6.28 0.09 17.71
N THR A 145 7.52 -0.04 17.27
CA THR A 145 7.91 -1.10 16.34
C THR A 145 7.99 -2.44 17.07
N PRO A 146 7.26 -3.49 16.61
CA PRO A 146 7.31 -4.80 17.26
C PRO A 146 8.66 -5.47 17.07
N GLU A 147 8.95 -6.44 17.93
CA GLU A 147 10.13 -7.30 17.78
C GLU A 147 10.13 -8.05 16.45
N LYS A 148 11.34 -8.29 15.93
CA LYS A 148 11.51 -9.09 14.72
C LYS A 148 11.19 -10.54 15.01
N LEU A 149 10.33 -11.13 14.17
CA LEU A 149 9.99 -12.55 14.26
C LEU A 149 11.13 -13.42 13.71
N ASP A 150 11.42 -14.52 14.41
CA ASP A 150 12.28 -15.58 13.89
C ASP A 150 11.53 -16.32 12.74
N PRO A 151 12.15 -16.52 11.58
CA PRO A 151 11.55 -17.28 10.48
C PRO A 151 11.43 -18.79 10.75
N LYS A 152 12.15 -19.34 11.74
CA LYS A 152 12.15 -20.78 12.03
C LYS A 152 10.75 -21.28 12.40
N GLY A 153 10.28 -22.30 11.68
CA GLY A 153 8.97 -22.89 11.87
C GLY A 153 7.78 -22.00 11.45
N ARG A 154 8.02 -20.89 10.78
CA ARG A 154 6.98 -19.97 10.31
C ARG A 154 6.85 -20.00 8.80
N ALA A 155 5.64 -19.74 8.30
CA ALA A 155 5.43 -19.47 6.88
C ALA A 155 6.02 -18.10 6.50
N CYS A 156 6.73 -18.04 5.38
CA CYS A 156 7.40 -16.82 4.95
C CYS A 156 7.04 -16.46 3.52
N GLY A 157 6.45 -15.28 3.34
CA GLY A 157 6.07 -14.79 2.03
C GLY A 157 7.24 -14.14 1.28
N PHE A 158 7.23 -14.25 -0.06
CA PHE A 158 8.22 -13.63 -0.93
C PHE A 158 7.70 -13.42 -2.35
N TYR A 159 8.43 -12.62 -3.16
CA TYR A 159 8.11 -12.43 -4.57
C TYR A 159 8.91 -13.42 -5.43
N TRP A 160 8.28 -14.47 -5.89
CA TRP A 160 8.91 -15.46 -6.78
C TRP A 160 9.28 -14.90 -8.16
N THR A 161 8.74 -13.75 -8.57
CA THR A 161 9.09 -13.07 -9.82
C THR A 161 10.33 -12.17 -9.69
N GLU A 162 10.84 -11.97 -8.49
CA GLU A 162 12.06 -11.23 -8.16
C GLU A 162 13.22 -12.21 -7.89
N GLY A 163 14.23 -11.82 -7.13
CA GLY A 163 15.34 -12.70 -6.74
C GLY A 163 16.73 -12.23 -7.16
N VAL A 164 16.84 -11.13 -7.94
CA VAL A 164 18.14 -10.53 -8.33
C VAL A 164 18.53 -9.42 -7.36
N ARG A 165 17.64 -8.45 -7.12
CA ARG A 165 17.89 -7.25 -6.30
C ARG A 165 17.06 -7.20 -5.03
N GLY A 166 15.99 -7.96 -4.95
CA GLY A 166 15.07 -8.00 -3.84
C GLY A 166 14.32 -9.32 -3.79
N LEU A 167 13.75 -9.64 -2.64
CA LEU A 167 12.95 -10.83 -2.42
C LEU A 167 11.55 -10.48 -1.91
N GLY A 168 11.41 -9.28 -1.36
CA GLY A 168 10.16 -8.92 -0.68
C GLY A 168 9.89 -9.76 0.57
N TRP A 169 10.90 -10.32 1.21
CA TRP A 169 10.80 -11.26 2.32
C TRP A 169 9.91 -10.76 3.47
N ALA A 170 8.96 -11.57 3.91
CA ALA A 170 8.08 -11.27 5.02
C ALA A 170 7.88 -12.51 5.89
N VAL A 171 8.30 -12.46 7.16
CA VAL A 171 8.14 -13.55 8.12
C VAL A 171 6.71 -13.55 8.64
N ASP A 172 6.07 -14.72 8.63
CA ASP A 172 4.69 -14.92 9.09
C ASP A 172 3.69 -13.94 8.44
N ALA A 173 3.97 -13.55 7.21
CA ALA A 173 3.19 -12.63 6.41
C ALA A 173 3.53 -12.82 4.93
N VAL A 174 2.73 -12.25 4.03
CA VAL A 174 3.11 -12.07 2.62
C VAL A 174 3.67 -10.65 2.41
N PRO A 175 4.53 -10.44 1.40
CA PRO A 175 4.86 -9.09 0.94
C PRO A 175 3.63 -8.41 0.35
N THR A 176 3.72 -7.12 0.08
CA THR A 176 2.64 -6.33 -0.52
C THR A 176 2.02 -7.03 -1.73
N LEU A 177 0.71 -7.25 -1.70
CA LEU A 177 -0.02 -7.74 -2.87
C LEU A 177 0.09 -6.73 -4.01
N LYS A 178 0.52 -7.20 -5.17
CA LYS A 178 0.73 -6.36 -6.37
C LYS A 178 -0.37 -6.63 -7.39
N GLY A 179 -0.75 -5.61 -8.14
CA GLY A 179 -1.75 -5.70 -9.21
C GLY A 179 -1.31 -6.49 -10.45
N GLY A 180 -0.15 -7.12 -10.42
CA GLY A 180 0.44 -7.88 -11.53
C GLY A 180 1.86 -7.43 -11.87
N SER A 181 2.48 -8.11 -12.82
CA SER A 181 3.76 -7.71 -13.41
C SER A 181 3.55 -6.61 -14.46
N THR A 182 4.63 -5.96 -14.89
CA THR A 182 4.62 -4.96 -15.97
C THR A 182 4.09 -5.50 -17.31
N VAL A 183 4.09 -6.82 -17.48
CA VAL A 183 3.52 -7.52 -18.65
C VAL A 183 2.10 -8.04 -18.42
N GLY A 184 1.40 -7.57 -17.38
CA GLY A 184 -0.01 -7.90 -17.10
C GLY A 184 -0.27 -9.32 -16.58
N VAL A 185 0.77 -10.07 -16.24
CA VAL A 185 0.62 -11.42 -15.67
C VAL A 185 0.37 -11.32 -14.17
N PRO A 186 -0.68 -11.98 -13.65
CA PRO A 186 -0.88 -12.05 -12.20
C PRO A 186 0.35 -12.65 -11.51
N SER A 187 0.84 -11.98 -10.49
CA SER A 187 2.01 -12.42 -9.73
C SER A 187 1.68 -12.45 -8.25
N PRO A 188 0.83 -13.40 -7.81
CA PRO A 188 0.59 -13.59 -6.38
C PRO A 188 1.92 -13.82 -5.66
N PRO A 189 2.09 -13.38 -4.41
CA PRO A 189 3.27 -13.73 -3.63
C PRO A 189 3.35 -15.25 -3.46
N ALA A 190 4.56 -15.79 -3.41
CA ALA A 190 4.76 -17.15 -2.95
C ALA A 190 4.94 -17.19 -1.44
N ILE A 191 4.64 -18.33 -0.84
CA ILE A 191 4.79 -18.61 0.58
C ILE A 191 5.65 -19.87 0.71
N TRP A 192 6.78 -19.74 1.41
CA TRP A 192 7.55 -20.88 1.85
C TRP A 192 6.93 -21.41 3.14
N MET A 193 6.41 -22.63 3.08
CA MET A 193 5.74 -23.30 4.18
C MET A 193 6.76 -24.01 5.08
N PRO A 194 6.47 -24.21 6.39
CA PRO A 194 7.37 -24.92 7.31
C PRO A 194 7.68 -26.37 6.89
N ASP A 195 6.78 -27.01 6.14
CA ASP A 195 6.97 -28.36 5.57
C ASP A 195 7.84 -28.38 4.28
N GLY A 196 8.35 -27.22 3.89
CA GLY A 196 9.24 -27.06 2.73
C GLY A 196 8.52 -26.88 1.39
N ARG A 197 7.18 -26.89 1.35
CA ARG A 197 6.42 -26.58 0.13
C ARG A 197 6.50 -25.08 -0.19
N PHE A 198 6.41 -24.76 -1.48
CA PHE A 198 6.20 -23.40 -1.97
C PHE A 198 4.81 -23.30 -2.57
N VAL A 199 4.02 -22.36 -2.10
CA VAL A 199 2.62 -22.21 -2.52
C VAL A 199 2.32 -20.75 -2.87
N THR A 200 1.22 -20.52 -3.59
CA THR A 200 0.60 -19.21 -3.77
C THR A 200 -0.77 -19.20 -3.10
N PRO A 201 -1.17 -18.15 -2.40
CA PRO A 201 -2.48 -18.10 -1.74
C PRO A 201 -3.60 -18.08 -2.77
N ASP A 202 -4.79 -18.53 -2.36
CA ASP A 202 -6.03 -18.32 -3.13
C ASP A 202 -6.39 -16.84 -3.16
N ILE A 203 -7.07 -16.39 -4.21
CA ILE A 203 -7.50 -14.99 -4.37
C ILE A 203 -8.40 -14.52 -3.22
N ARG A 204 -9.22 -15.41 -2.66
CA ARG A 204 -10.09 -15.12 -1.51
C ARG A 204 -9.29 -14.85 -0.24
N ASP A 205 -8.16 -15.53 -0.05
CA ASP A 205 -7.24 -15.21 1.04
C ASP A 205 -6.46 -13.91 0.79
N ALA A 206 -6.15 -13.60 -0.46
CA ALA A 206 -5.57 -12.30 -0.82
C ALA A 206 -6.54 -11.13 -0.52
N GLU A 207 -7.82 -11.28 -0.80
CA GLU A 207 -8.86 -10.31 -0.41
C GLU A 207 -8.90 -10.13 1.12
N ARG A 208 -8.89 -11.23 1.87
CA ARG A 208 -8.85 -11.21 3.34
C ARG A 208 -7.58 -10.56 3.90
N MET A 209 -6.44 -10.73 3.22
CA MET A 209 -5.17 -10.06 3.57
C MET A 209 -5.20 -8.54 3.36
N GLN A 210 -6.19 -8.01 2.63
CA GLN A 210 -6.49 -6.58 2.54
C GLN A 210 -7.59 -6.15 3.52
N GLY A 211 -8.20 -7.10 4.24
CA GLY A 211 -9.31 -6.86 5.16
C GLY A 211 -10.69 -6.93 4.53
N PHE A 212 -10.80 -7.34 3.26
CA PHE A 212 -12.10 -7.62 2.64
C PHE A 212 -12.64 -8.99 3.06
N VAL A 213 -13.92 -9.19 2.90
CA VAL A 213 -14.50 -10.53 2.93
C VAL A 213 -14.10 -11.30 1.67
N ALA A 214 -14.12 -12.64 1.75
CA ALA A 214 -13.86 -13.49 0.60
C ALA A 214 -14.87 -13.20 -0.53
N ASP A 215 -14.40 -13.31 -1.78
CA ASP A 215 -15.18 -13.03 -2.98
C ASP A 215 -15.64 -11.57 -3.12
N TRP A 216 -14.97 -10.63 -2.43
CA TRP A 216 -15.26 -9.20 -2.58
C TRP A 216 -15.15 -8.72 -4.02
N THR A 217 -14.11 -9.15 -4.74
CA THR A 217 -13.85 -8.76 -6.13
C THR A 217 -14.49 -9.68 -7.18
N LYS A 218 -15.27 -10.68 -6.76
CA LYS A 218 -15.92 -11.64 -7.66
C LYS A 218 -16.81 -11.00 -8.75
N PRO A 219 -17.51 -9.87 -8.50
CA PRO A 219 -18.28 -9.19 -9.56
C PRO A 219 -17.45 -8.81 -10.79
N ALA A 220 -16.14 -8.63 -10.65
CA ALA A 220 -15.23 -8.35 -11.76
C ALA A 220 -15.18 -9.47 -12.82
N GLU A 221 -15.49 -10.72 -12.45
CA GLU A 221 -15.47 -11.88 -13.35
C GLU A 221 -16.59 -11.83 -14.40
N LYS A 222 -17.64 -11.02 -14.17
CA LYS A 222 -18.71 -10.80 -15.15
C LYS A 222 -18.27 -9.98 -16.37
N ILE A 223 -17.20 -9.18 -16.21
CA ILE A 223 -16.73 -8.25 -17.26
C ILE A 223 -15.38 -8.67 -17.81
N GLY A 224 -14.58 -9.41 -17.05
CA GLY A 224 -13.23 -9.74 -17.44
C GLY A 224 -12.71 -11.08 -16.91
N ARG A 225 -11.46 -11.38 -17.22
CA ARG A 225 -10.80 -12.61 -16.76
C ARG A 225 -10.70 -12.62 -15.23
N SER A 226 -10.84 -13.77 -14.59
CA SER A 226 -10.67 -13.95 -13.14
C SER A 226 -9.32 -13.44 -12.62
N SER A 227 -8.28 -13.41 -13.48
CA SER A 227 -6.98 -12.85 -13.15
C SER A 227 -6.99 -11.35 -12.84
N PHE A 228 -8.00 -10.59 -13.29
CA PHE A 228 -8.15 -9.18 -12.95
C PHE A 228 -8.42 -8.94 -11.46
N ARG A 229 -8.97 -9.93 -10.75
CA ARG A 229 -9.16 -9.84 -9.29
C ARG A 229 -7.85 -9.55 -8.56
N TRP A 230 -6.73 -10.15 -8.99
CA TRP A 230 -5.40 -9.86 -8.42
C TRP A 230 -5.00 -8.40 -8.57
N LYS A 231 -5.30 -7.79 -9.73
CA LYS A 231 -5.04 -6.37 -9.96
C LYS A 231 -5.86 -5.50 -9.01
N LEU A 232 -7.14 -5.81 -8.85
CA LEU A 232 -8.04 -5.07 -7.96
C LEU A 232 -7.58 -5.17 -6.51
N VAL A 233 -7.28 -6.37 -6.03
CA VAL A 233 -6.78 -6.61 -4.66
C VAL A 233 -5.45 -5.90 -4.41
N GLY A 234 -4.53 -5.95 -5.39
CA GLY A 234 -3.23 -5.27 -5.27
C GLY A 234 -3.34 -3.75 -5.19
N ASN A 235 -4.30 -3.16 -5.90
CA ASN A 235 -4.53 -1.71 -5.93
C ASN A 235 -5.41 -1.22 -4.78
N ALA A 236 -6.17 -2.11 -4.13
CA ALA A 236 -7.08 -1.72 -3.06
C ALA A 236 -6.35 -1.21 -1.81
N VAL A 237 -7.01 -0.34 -1.08
CA VAL A 237 -6.59 0.07 0.27
C VAL A 237 -6.74 -1.09 1.25
N SER A 238 -5.94 -1.11 2.32
CA SER A 238 -6.18 -2.03 3.44
C SER A 238 -7.34 -1.51 4.28
N VAL A 239 -8.44 -2.27 4.31
CA VAL A 239 -9.70 -1.86 4.96
C VAL A 239 -9.52 -1.45 6.43
N PRO A 240 -8.78 -2.19 7.31
CA PRO A 240 -8.61 -1.78 8.70
C PRO A 240 -7.79 -0.48 8.83
N VAL A 241 -6.86 -0.20 7.90
CA VAL A 241 -6.11 1.05 7.89
C VAL A 241 -7.02 2.22 7.54
N ALA A 242 -7.84 2.08 6.48
CA ALA A 242 -8.79 3.12 6.09
C ALA A 242 -9.85 3.37 7.18
N ARG A 243 -10.31 2.30 7.83
CA ARG A 243 -11.24 2.40 8.98
C ARG A 243 -10.62 3.20 10.12
N TRP A 244 -9.38 2.91 10.49
CA TRP A 244 -8.66 3.65 11.53
C TRP A 244 -8.58 5.15 11.22
N VAL A 245 -8.23 5.52 9.98
CA VAL A 245 -8.21 6.92 9.56
C VAL A 245 -9.61 7.54 9.67
N GLY A 246 -10.65 6.85 9.20
CA GLY A 246 -12.03 7.32 9.29
C GLY A 246 -12.51 7.50 10.74
N GLU A 247 -12.17 6.57 11.64
CA GLU A 247 -12.47 6.67 13.06
C GLU A 247 -11.77 7.88 13.69
N ARG A 248 -10.52 8.15 13.32
CA ARG A 248 -9.77 9.31 13.79
C ARG A 248 -10.25 10.63 13.20
N LEU A 249 -10.70 10.66 11.96
CA LEU A 249 -11.36 11.82 11.38
C LEU A 249 -12.67 12.16 12.11
N ALA A 250 -13.44 11.13 12.47
CA ALA A 250 -14.69 11.32 13.24
C ALA A 250 -14.45 11.65 14.73
N SER A 251 -13.35 11.17 15.30
CA SER A 251 -12.98 11.36 16.70
C SER A 251 -11.47 11.57 16.82
N PRO A 252 -10.99 12.81 16.61
CA PRO A 252 -9.57 13.13 16.72
C PRO A 252 -9.01 12.80 18.11
N GLY A 253 -7.76 12.33 18.17
CA GLY A 253 -7.11 11.98 19.42
C GLY A 253 -6.07 13.01 19.85
N SER A 254 -5.68 12.94 21.11
CA SER A 254 -4.51 13.67 21.63
C SER A 254 -3.22 12.99 21.18
N PHE A 255 -2.14 13.74 21.05
CA PHE A 255 -0.83 13.24 20.71
C PHE A 255 0.25 14.03 21.45
N GLU A 256 1.37 13.36 21.70
CA GLU A 256 2.59 13.96 22.21
C GLU A 256 3.70 13.72 21.19
N LEU A 257 4.53 14.73 20.93
CA LEU A 257 5.61 14.66 19.97
C LEU A 257 6.94 14.70 20.70
N THR A 258 7.80 13.73 20.43
CA THR A 258 9.18 13.67 20.91
C THR A 258 10.15 13.81 19.75
N ASP A 259 11.34 14.32 20.03
CA ASP A 259 12.43 14.45 19.05
C ASP A 259 12.01 15.20 17.77
N VAL A 260 11.32 16.32 17.97
CA VAL A 260 10.86 17.18 16.86
C VAL A 260 12.06 17.85 16.18
N LEU A 261 12.18 17.60 14.88
CA LEU A 261 13.26 18.13 14.05
C LEU A 261 12.70 18.76 12.76
N PRO A 262 13.32 19.80 12.22
CA PRO A 262 12.93 20.36 10.93
C PRO A 262 13.23 19.35 9.80
N VAL A 263 12.32 19.27 8.83
CA VAL A 263 12.55 18.48 7.61
C VAL A 263 13.63 19.18 6.78
N ARG A 264 14.63 18.39 6.34
CA ARG A 264 15.75 18.90 5.53
C ARG A 264 15.40 18.90 4.05
N GLU A 265 15.47 20.05 3.44
CA GLU A 265 15.25 20.19 1.99
C GLU A 265 16.29 19.44 1.15
N GLY A 266 15.90 19.04 -0.07
CA GLY A 266 16.77 18.38 -1.04
C GLY A 266 17.21 16.96 -0.68
N ARG A 267 16.57 16.34 0.31
CA ARG A 267 16.78 14.96 0.74
C ARG A 267 15.50 14.14 0.63
N ALA A 268 15.64 12.80 0.73
CA ALA A 268 14.50 11.93 0.93
C ALA A 268 13.74 12.35 2.18
N TRP A 269 12.40 12.35 2.07
CA TRP A 269 11.52 12.70 3.17
C TRP A 269 11.54 11.60 4.26
N PRO A 270 11.38 11.96 5.56
CA PRO A 270 11.29 10.98 6.65
C PRO A 270 10.02 10.13 6.55
N THR A 271 9.84 9.18 7.48
CA THR A 271 8.66 8.30 7.52
C THR A 271 7.39 8.98 8.02
N ASN A 272 7.52 10.16 8.61
CA ASN A 272 6.42 11.03 8.99
C ASN A 272 6.88 12.50 8.89
N ALA A 273 5.96 13.39 8.62
CA ALA A 273 6.17 14.83 8.75
C ALA A 273 4.83 15.57 8.78
N TRP A 274 4.87 16.85 9.14
CA TRP A 274 3.71 17.74 9.14
C TRP A 274 4.10 19.19 8.88
N ASN A 275 3.11 20.00 8.52
CA ASN A 275 3.12 21.44 8.57
C ASN A 275 1.71 21.94 8.97
N VAL A 276 1.64 22.67 10.04
CA VAL A 276 0.40 23.29 10.55
C VAL A 276 0.46 24.81 10.51
N GLY A 277 1.35 25.37 9.67
CA GLY A 277 1.55 26.82 9.47
C GLY A 277 2.88 27.35 10.03
N GLU A 278 3.64 26.53 10.75
CA GLU A 278 4.89 26.95 11.43
C GLU A 278 6.16 26.36 10.77
N GLY A 279 6.02 25.73 9.62
CA GLY A 279 7.10 25.05 8.92
C GLY A 279 6.95 23.53 8.90
N ARG A 280 7.87 22.84 8.25
CA ARG A 280 7.86 21.40 8.03
C ARG A 280 8.71 20.68 9.06
N TYR A 281 8.11 19.78 9.83
CA TYR A 281 8.76 19.05 10.91
C TYR A 281 8.54 17.55 10.80
N THR A 282 9.36 16.78 11.47
CA THR A 282 9.29 15.33 11.69
C THR A 282 9.53 15.01 13.16
N CYS A 283 9.16 13.82 13.61
CA CYS A 283 9.39 13.35 14.98
C CYS A 283 9.65 11.83 15.00
N ASP A 284 9.93 11.29 16.18
CA ASP A 284 10.07 9.86 16.36
C ASP A 284 8.68 9.18 16.48
N LEU A 285 8.18 8.69 15.36
CA LEU A 285 6.97 7.87 15.28
C LEU A 285 7.24 6.63 14.45
N SER A 286 6.82 5.48 14.97
CA SER A 286 6.95 4.22 14.27
C SER A 286 5.92 4.08 13.15
N GLU A 287 6.07 3.05 12.30
CA GLU A 287 5.06 2.68 11.28
C GLU A 287 3.88 1.89 11.87
N TRP A 288 3.81 1.78 13.19
CA TRP A 288 2.86 0.96 13.93
C TRP A 288 2.00 1.83 14.87
N PRO A 289 0.97 2.50 14.34
CA PRO A 289 0.05 3.27 15.19
C PRO A 289 -0.74 2.36 16.14
N LYS A 290 -0.98 1.11 15.75
CA LYS A 290 -1.66 0.07 16.53
C LYS A 290 -0.84 -1.21 16.55
N GLN A 291 -1.16 -2.11 17.47
CA GLN A 291 -0.59 -3.45 17.52
C GLN A 291 -1.71 -4.47 17.77
N PHE A 292 -2.56 -4.67 16.75
CA PHE A 292 -3.62 -5.65 16.85
C PHE A 292 -3.06 -7.07 16.78
N LYS A 293 -3.66 -7.97 17.59
CA LYS A 293 -3.30 -9.38 17.58
C LYS A 293 -3.48 -9.94 16.16
N ARG A 294 -2.41 -10.48 15.60
CA ARG A 294 -2.40 -11.10 14.29
C ARG A 294 -2.44 -12.62 14.43
N LYS A 295 -3.27 -13.28 13.62
CA LYS A 295 -3.19 -14.72 13.44
C LYS A 295 -1.92 -15.08 12.69
N PRO A 296 -1.20 -16.14 13.05
CA PRO A 296 -0.13 -16.68 12.22
C PRO A 296 -0.60 -16.88 10.78
N LEU A 297 0.29 -16.68 9.79
CA LEU A 297 -0.08 -16.78 8.37
C LEU A 297 -0.70 -18.14 8.02
N LEU A 298 -0.20 -19.23 8.59
CA LEU A 298 -0.75 -20.58 8.40
C LEU A 298 -2.20 -20.72 8.87
N GLU A 299 -2.54 -20.14 10.02
CA GLU A 299 -3.89 -20.15 10.57
C GLU A 299 -4.83 -19.15 9.86
N PHE A 300 -4.23 -18.14 9.23
CA PHE A 300 -4.98 -17.15 8.48
C PHE A 300 -5.47 -17.68 7.15
N LEU A 301 -4.66 -18.49 6.45
CA LEU A 301 -5.04 -19.13 5.19
C LEU A 301 -6.25 -20.05 5.42
N LYS A 302 -7.34 -19.77 4.72
CA LYS A 302 -8.60 -20.51 4.85
C LYS A 302 -8.87 -21.39 3.64
N TYR A 303 -8.34 -21.01 2.49
CA TYR A 303 -8.59 -21.68 1.22
C TYR A 303 -7.31 -22.43 0.79
N GLU A 304 -7.51 -23.55 0.07
CA GLU A 304 -6.41 -24.39 -0.36
C GLU A 304 -5.43 -23.59 -1.26
N PRO A 305 -4.18 -23.40 -0.83
CA PRO A 305 -3.20 -22.69 -1.62
C PRO A 305 -2.70 -23.58 -2.77
N LYS A 306 -2.34 -22.97 -3.88
CA LYS A 306 -1.80 -23.70 -5.04
C LYS A 306 -0.29 -23.87 -4.94
N LEU A 307 0.23 -25.05 -5.24
CA LEU A 307 1.66 -25.27 -5.36
C LEU A 307 2.26 -24.30 -6.40
N LEU A 308 3.40 -23.73 -6.09
CA LEU A 308 4.15 -22.92 -7.04
C LEU A 308 4.63 -23.83 -8.19
N SER A 309 4.25 -23.52 -9.42
CA SER A 309 4.50 -24.38 -10.56
C SER A 309 6.01 -24.59 -10.82
N GLU A 310 6.36 -25.69 -11.48
CA GLU A 310 7.70 -25.99 -11.93
C GLU A 310 8.35 -24.82 -12.66
N ARG A 311 7.67 -24.29 -13.69
CA ARG A 311 8.12 -23.13 -14.46
C ARG A 311 8.42 -21.90 -13.61
N ALA A 312 7.55 -21.60 -12.64
CA ALA A 312 7.73 -20.46 -11.73
C ALA A 312 8.94 -20.68 -10.82
N THR A 313 9.07 -21.88 -10.24
CA THR A 313 10.16 -22.24 -9.34
C THR A 313 11.52 -22.26 -10.07
N ALA A 314 11.60 -22.88 -11.25
CA ALA A 314 12.80 -22.90 -12.08
C ALA A 314 13.21 -21.48 -12.49
N GLY A 315 12.24 -20.66 -12.93
CA GLY A 315 12.49 -19.26 -13.27
C GLY A 315 12.98 -18.43 -12.09
N PHE A 316 12.45 -18.66 -10.89
CA PHE A 316 12.93 -18.04 -9.65
C PHE A 316 14.38 -18.44 -9.34
N LEU A 317 14.69 -19.73 -9.29
CA LEU A 317 16.05 -20.24 -9.03
C LEU A 317 17.07 -19.73 -10.06
N LYS A 318 16.68 -19.64 -11.35
CA LYS A 318 17.56 -19.06 -12.39
C LYS A 318 17.88 -17.58 -12.09
N ARG A 319 16.96 -16.81 -11.54
CA ARG A 319 17.20 -15.40 -11.17
C ARG A 319 18.05 -15.27 -9.91
N THR A 320 17.82 -16.09 -8.89
CA THR A 320 18.60 -16.05 -7.65
C THR A 320 20.10 -16.28 -7.90
N ARG A 321 20.44 -17.15 -8.86
CA ARG A 321 21.83 -17.42 -9.26
C ARG A 321 22.54 -16.25 -9.96
N LYS A 322 21.76 -15.26 -10.47
CA LYS A 322 22.29 -14.06 -11.13
C LYS A 322 22.47 -12.86 -10.20
N GLY A 323 21.98 -12.96 -8.98
CA GLY A 323 22.01 -11.90 -7.97
C GLY A 323 22.98 -12.20 -6.84
N SER A 324 23.24 -11.18 -6.02
CA SER A 324 24.07 -11.28 -4.82
C SER A 324 23.24 -11.31 -3.52
N LEU A 325 21.93 -11.60 -3.62
CA LEU A 325 21.07 -11.65 -2.45
C LEU A 325 21.45 -12.78 -1.52
N LYS A 326 21.47 -12.48 -0.22
CA LYS A 326 21.55 -13.51 0.82
C LYS A 326 20.14 -14.00 1.13
N PHE A 327 19.95 -15.30 1.14
CA PHE A 327 18.69 -15.95 1.45
C PHE A 327 18.74 -16.54 2.87
N PRO A 328 17.59 -16.69 3.54
CA PRO A 328 17.52 -17.43 4.80
C PRO A 328 18.08 -18.85 4.65
N GLU A 329 18.63 -19.37 5.73
CA GLU A 329 19.18 -20.72 5.76
C GLU A 329 18.15 -21.76 5.29
N GLY A 330 18.58 -22.70 4.47
CA GLY A 330 17.74 -23.76 3.94
C GLY A 330 16.74 -23.35 2.84
N PHE A 331 16.53 -22.05 2.58
CA PHE A 331 15.53 -21.56 1.64
C PHE A 331 15.79 -22.03 0.19
N ILE A 332 17.02 -21.85 -0.32
CA ILE A 332 17.38 -22.27 -1.69
C ILE A 332 17.29 -23.79 -1.83
N ALA A 333 17.81 -24.55 -0.87
CA ALA A 333 17.72 -26.00 -0.86
C ALA A 333 16.26 -26.50 -0.83
N ALA A 334 15.38 -25.80 -0.11
CA ALA A 334 13.95 -26.11 -0.11
C ALA A 334 13.31 -25.82 -1.47
N ALA A 335 13.69 -24.72 -2.15
CA ALA A 335 13.20 -24.39 -3.48
C ALA A 335 13.65 -25.43 -4.53
N GLU A 336 14.88 -25.92 -4.45
CA GLU A 336 15.39 -26.97 -5.32
C GLU A 336 14.65 -28.30 -5.10
N ARG A 337 14.41 -28.69 -3.84
CA ARG A 337 13.59 -29.87 -3.53
C ARG A 337 12.14 -29.73 -4.03
N HIS A 338 11.57 -28.54 -3.89
CA HIS A 338 10.23 -28.26 -4.43
C HIS A 338 10.19 -28.40 -5.95
N LEU A 339 11.20 -27.85 -6.65
CA LEU A 339 11.32 -28.01 -8.10
C LEU A 339 11.36 -29.48 -8.51
N SER A 340 12.22 -30.30 -7.87
CA SER A 340 12.33 -31.74 -8.15
C SER A 340 10.99 -32.49 -7.95
N ARG A 341 10.22 -32.13 -6.91
CA ARG A 341 8.89 -32.72 -6.69
C ARG A 341 7.91 -32.37 -7.80
N MET A 342 7.93 -31.10 -8.26
CA MET A 342 7.03 -30.64 -9.33
C MET A 342 7.35 -31.30 -10.67
N SER A 343 8.65 -31.51 -11.00
CA SER A 343 9.08 -32.20 -12.24
C SER A 343 8.73 -33.70 -12.26
N ASN A 344 8.65 -34.35 -11.09
CA ASN A 344 8.27 -35.74 -10.97
C ASN A 344 6.76 -36.00 -10.95
N SER A 345 5.96 -34.94 -10.85
CA SER A 345 4.48 -35.03 -10.76
C SER A 345 3.80 -34.71 -12.10
N THR A 346 4.58 -34.40 -13.14
CA THR A 346 4.16 -34.16 -14.51
C THR A 346 4.47 -35.38 -15.36
#